data_b8a531cf419691aff6e441b845a4bfff
#
_entry.id   b8a531cf419691aff6e441b845a4bfff
#
_cell.length_a   1.000
_cell.length_b   1.000
_cell.length_c   1.000
_cell.angle_alpha   90.00
_cell.angle_beta   90.00
_cell.angle_gamma   90.00
#
_symmetry.space_group_name_H-M   'P 1'
#
loop_
_entity.id
_entity.type
_entity.pdbx_description
1 polymer ?
#
loop_
_entity_poly.entity_id
_entity_poly.type
_entity_poly.pdbx_seq_one_letter_code
_entity_poly.pdbx_strand_id
1 'polypeptide(L)'
;LAKEFKDLFTSIAGLSIDEKIKTLRRTLGLRLDEALKIVQQDKVRMYLFKPSGKIVWTVEGREGVYEVIPEAPYCSCDDFYFRVLNGKTSLCYHLIAQGLAEATGKYLTVEKNDSDYNEFISIFRRIRRLGKPRTYVKYREDIRNFVESILAGRSMSIREVHREVLAAGFEVPNPKSLANFLANDPKKRFICEKGLWKLKI
;
A
#
# COMPACT_ATOMS: atom_id res chain seq x y z
N LEU A 1 -11.69 11.85 -13.00
CA LEU A 1 -10.86 10.67 -12.71
C LEU A 1 -11.19 9.48 -13.63
N ALA A 2 -12.46 9.00 -13.69
CA ALA A 2 -12.84 7.85 -14.51
C ALA A 2 -12.61 8.06 -16.00
N LYS A 3 -13.04 9.22 -16.53
CA LYS A 3 -12.81 9.59 -17.91
C LYS A 3 -11.32 9.74 -18.23
N GLU A 4 -10.58 10.42 -17.40
CA GLU A 4 -9.14 10.65 -17.55
C GLU A 4 -8.34 9.34 -17.52
N PHE A 5 -8.71 8.39 -16.64
CA PHE A 5 -8.10 7.07 -16.59
C PHE A 5 -8.34 6.29 -17.89
N LYS A 6 -9.59 6.21 -18.33
CA LYS A 6 -9.96 5.51 -19.55
C LYS A 6 -9.30 6.15 -20.78
N ASP A 7 -9.35 7.48 -20.89
CA ASP A 7 -8.77 8.23 -22.01
C ASP A 7 -7.25 8.02 -22.08
N LEU A 8 -6.56 7.99 -20.92
CA LEU A 8 -5.12 7.76 -20.84
C LEU A 8 -4.72 6.41 -21.44
N PHE A 9 -5.40 5.33 -21.07
CA PHE A 9 -5.06 3.98 -21.56
C PHE A 9 -5.63 3.69 -22.95
N THR A 10 -6.74 4.31 -23.34
CA THR A 10 -7.27 4.22 -24.70
C THR A 10 -6.35 4.94 -25.71
N SER A 11 -5.78 6.08 -25.33
CA SER A 11 -4.89 6.86 -26.21
C SER A 11 -3.61 6.12 -26.61
N ILE A 12 -3.23 5.10 -25.87
CA ILE A 12 -2.02 4.29 -26.13
C ILE A 12 -2.33 2.92 -26.74
N ALA A 13 -3.60 2.58 -26.99
CA ALA A 13 -4.00 1.22 -27.38
C ALA A 13 -3.30 0.72 -28.66
N GLY A 14 -3.12 1.57 -29.67
CA GLY A 14 -2.47 1.20 -30.95
C GLY A 14 -0.96 1.35 -31.00
N LEU A 15 -0.32 1.81 -29.92
CA LEU A 15 1.11 2.11 -29.89
C LEU A 15 1.96 0.86 -29.60
N SER A 16 3.22 0.88 -30.02
CA SER A 16 4.23 -0.10 -29.56
C SER A 16 4.46 0.00 -28.06
N ILE A 17 5.03 -1.02 -27.43
CA ILE A 17 5.29 -1.05 -25.98
C ILE A 17 6.15 0.16 -25.55
N ASP A 18 7.21 0.46 -26.31
CA ASP A 18 8.11 1.56 -26.00
C ASP A 18 7.43 2.93 -26.08
N GLU A 19 6.58 3.13 -27.09
CA GLU A 19 5.79 4.34 -27.24
C GLU A 19 4.73 4.49 -26.13
N LYS A 20 4.09 3.38 -25.73
CA LYS A 20 3.18 3.36 -24.56
C LYS A 20 3.92 3.84 -23.30
N ILE A 21 5.07 3.25 -23.01
CA ILE A 21 5.88 3.61 -21.83
C ILE A 21 6.31 5.07 -21.89
N LYS A 22 6.80 5.54 -23.05
CA LYS A 22 7.24 6.93 -23.24
C LYS A 22 6.09 7.92 -23.04
N THR A 23 4.91 7.62 -23.56
CA THR A 23 3.72 8.46 -23.42
C THR A 23 3.26 8.51 -21.96
N LEU A 24 3.12 7.36 -21.32
CA LEU A 24 2.70 7.26 -19.92
C LEU A 24 3.69 7.92 -18.96
N ARG A 25 5.00 7.86 -19.26
CA ARG A 25 6.04 8.46 -18.42
C ARG A 25 5.91 9.99 -18.31
N ARG A 26 5.48 10.65 -19.37
CA ARG A 26 5.26 12.10 -19.36
C ARG A 26 4.14 12.51 -18.40
N THR A 27 3.11 11.67 -18.27
CA THR A 27 1.93 11.96 -17.45
C THR A 27 2.07 11.43 -16.02
N LEU A 28 2.68 10.24 -15.83
CA LEU A 28 2.65 9.50 -14.56
C LEU A 28 3.98 9.54 -13.77
N GLY A 29 5.07 9.98 -14.42
CA GLY A 29 6.39 10.12 -13.79
C GLY A 29 6.87 8.83 -13.12
N LEU A 30 7.48 8.96 -11.93
CA LEU A 30 8.04 7.84 -11.17
C LEU A 30 7.03 6.77 -10.75
N ARG A 31 5.73 7.09 -10.75
CA ARG A 31 4.69 6.10 -10.44
C ARG A 31 4.56 5.03 -11.50
N LEU A 32 4.92 5.35 -12.73
CA LEU A 32 5.00 4.38 -13.82
C LEU A 32 6.08 3.33 -13.56
N ASP A 33 7.22 3.70 -12.98
CA ASP A 33 8.32 2.76 -12.71
C ASP A 33 7.92 1.68 -11.70
N GLU A 34 7.16 2.06 -10.66
CA GLU A 34 6.59 1.10 -9.71
C GLU A 34 5.55 0.19 -10.37
N ALA A 35 4.71 0.75 -11.23
CA ALA A 35 3.71 -0.03 -11.98
C ALA A 35 4.35 -1.01 -12.97
N LEU A 36 5.41 -0.58 -13.69
CA LEU A 36 6.17 -1.43 -14.59
C LEU A 36 6.79 -2.63 -13.87
N LYS A 37 7.38 -2.43 -12.69
CA LYS A 37 7.93 -3.52 -11.87
C LYS A 37 6.87 -4.56 -11.52
N ILE A 38 5.66 -4.12 -11.15
CA ILE A 38 4.54 -5.00 -10.84
C ILE A 38 4.14 -5.85 -12.05
N VAL A 39 4.00 -5.21 -13.21
CA VAL A 39 3.64 -5.90 -14.47
C VAL A 39 4.74 -6.87 -14.91
N GLN A 40 6.01 -6.48 -14.78
CA GLN A 40 7.16 -7.34 -15.11
C GLN A 40 7.28 -8.57 -14.20
N GLN A 41 6.78 -8.48 -12.97
CA GLN A 41 6.77 -9.56 -11.98
C GLN A 41 5.50 -10.43 -12.02
N ASP A 42 4.66 -10.29 -13.05
CA ASP A 42 3.39 -11.02 -13.23
C ASP A 42 2.43 -10.91 -12.01
N LYS A 43 2.42 -9.73 -11.38
CA LYS A 43 1.65 -9.44 -10.17
C LYS A 43 0.26 -8.84 -10.43
N VAL A 44 -0.19 -8.83 -11.67
CA VAL A 44 -1.54 -8.42 -12.06
C VAL A 44 -2.35 -9.65 -12.44
N ARG A 45 -3.51 -9.84 -11.82
CA ARG A 45 -4.40 -10.96 -12.07
C ARG A 45 -5.81 -10.50 -12.40
N MET A 46 -6.39 -11.12 -13.41
CA MET A 46 -7.80 -11.01 -13.78
C MET A 46 -8.51 -12.29 -13.38
N TYR A 47 -9.46 -12.20 -12.49
CA TYR A 47 -10.32 -13.32 -12.10
C TYR A 47 -11.60 -13.26 -12.91
N LEU A 48 -11.89 -14.34 -13.66
CA LEU A 48 -13.11 -14.50 -14.44
C LEU A 48 -14.03 -15.50 -13.73
N PHE A 49 -15.18 -15.04 -13.29
CA PHE A 49 -16.17 -15.86 -12.61
C PHE A 49 -17.16 -16.43 -13.63
N LYS A 50 -17.35 -17.74 -13.59
CA LYS A 50 -18.23 -18.47 -14.50
C LYS A 50 -19.41 -19.06 -13.73
N PRO A 51 -20.63 -19.12 -14.34
CA PRO A 51 -20.94 -18.75 -15.73
C PRO A 51 -21.23 -17.24 -15.95
N SER A 52 -21.29 -16.40 -14.91
CA SER A 52 -21.77 -14.99 -15.01
C SER A 52 -20.88 -14.07 -15.86
N GLY A 53 -19.60 -14.43 -16.07
CA GLY A 53 -18.65 -13.57 -16.76
C GLY A 53 -18.16 -12.37 -15.94
N LYS A 54 -18.43 -12.33 -14.62
CA LYS A 54 -17.94 -11.26 -13.75
C LYS A 54 -16.42 -11.24 -13.72
N ILE A 55 -15.84 -10.05 -13.80
CA ILE A 55 -14.39 -9.86 -13.76
C ILE A 55 -14.01 -9.12 -12.47
N VAL A 56 -12.95 -9.58 -11.84
CA VAL A 56 -12.31 -8.91 -10.70
C VAL A 56 -10.81 -8.81 -10.97
N TRP A 57 -10.30 -7.59 -10.94
CA TRP A 57 -8.87 -7.36 -11.06
C TRP A 57 -8.22 -7.27 -9.68
N THR A 58 -7.06 -7.88 -9.56
CA THR A 58 -6.21 -7.71 -8.38
C THR A 58 -4.78 -7.39 -8.79
N VAL A 59 -4.14 -6.61 -7.94
CA VAL A 59 -2.72 -6.24 -8.09
C VAL A 59 -2.01 -6.52 -6.77
N GLU A 60 -0.95 -7.31 -6.84
CA GLU A 60 -0.08 -7.56 -5.69
C GLU A 60 0.94 -6.43 -5.55
N GLY A 61 0.80 -5.65 -4.50
CA GLY A 61 1.71 -4.58 -4.13
C GLY A 61 2.67 -4.99 -3.02
N ARG A 62 3.36 -4.01 -2.42
CA ARG A 62 4.38 -4.24 -1.38
C ARG A 62 3.81 -4.83 -0.08
N GLU A 63 2.58 -4.50 0.25
CA GLU A 63 1.98 -4.83 1.55
C GLU A 63 0.79 -5.79 1.44
N GLY A 64 0.52 -6.32 0.25
CA GLY A 64 -0.55 -7.28 0.01
C GLY A 64 -1.19 -7.17 -1.36
N VAL A 65 -2.29 -7.89 -1.53
CA VAL A 65 -3.07 -7.92 -2.76
C VAL A 65 -4.23 -6.92 -2.64
N TYR A 66 -4.43 -6.13 -3.68
CA TYR A 66 -5.44 -5.07 -3.72
C TYR A 66 -6.43 -5.32 -4.85
N GLU A 67 -7.71 -5.14 -4.55
CA GLU A 67 -8.76 -5.07 -5.55
C GLU A 67 -8.63 -3.78 -6.36
N VAL A 68 -8.77 -3.88 -7.68
CA VAL A 68 -8.78 -2.76 -8.61
C VAL A 68 -10.03 -2.84 -9.47
N ILE A 69 -10.74 -1.72 -9.60
CA ILE A 69 -11.94 -1.59 -10.45
C ILE A 69 -11.66 -0.52 -11.50
N PRO A 70 -11.23 -0.91 -12.72
CA PRO A 70 -10.85 0.05 -13.76
C PRO A 70 -12.01 0.87 -14.27
N GLU A 71 -13.23 0.32 -14.31
CA GLU A 71 -14.43 1.01 -14.78
C GLU A 71 -14.84 2.18 -13.87
N ALA A 72 -14.54 2.08 -12.57
CA ALA A 72 -14.80 3.11 -11.57
C ALA A 72 -13.52 3.68 -10.93
N PRO A 73 -12.40 3.80 -11.63
CA PRO A 73 -11.00 3.92 -11.22
C PRO A 73 -10.79 3.89 -9.70
N TYR A 74 -10.94 2.72 -9.13
CA TYR A 74 -10.87 2.46 -7.72
C TYR A 74 -9.78 1.44 -7.39
N CYS A 75 -9.10 1.64 -6.27
CA CYS A 75 -8.18 0.66 -5.71
C CYS A 75 -8.36 0.59 -4.19
N SER A 76 -8.32 -0.63 -3.65
CA SER A 76 -8.45 -0.84 -2.20
C SER A 76 -7.19 -0.49 -1.39
N CYS A 77 -6.14 0.10 -2.00
CA CYS A 77 -4.90 0.47 -1.33
C CYS A 77 -4.99 1.78 -0.54
N ASP A 78 -4.10 1.94 0.45
CA ASP A 78 -3.99 3.16 1.26
C ASP A 78 -3.58 4.39 0.42
N ASP A 79 -2.72 4.21 -0.59
CA ASP A 79 -2.28 5.30 -1.47
C ASP A 79 -3.46 5.90 -2.26
N PHE A 80 -4.40 5.04 -2.70
CA PHE A 80 -5.63 5.50 -3.33
C PHE A 80 -6.48 6.33 -2.35
N TYR A 81 -6.69 5.80 -1.16
CA TYR A 81 -7.54 6.45 -0.15
C TYR A 81 -6.96 7.78 0.35
N PHE A 82 -5.66 7.79 0.71
CA PHE A 82 -5.06 8.97 1.34
C PHE A 82 -4.46 9.99 0.37
N ARG A 83 -4.24 9.63 -0.89
CA ARG A 83 -3.58 10.52 -1.85
C ARG A 83 -4.41 10.79 -3.10
N VAL A 84 -5.03 9.76 -3.69
CA VAL A 84 -5.85 9.95 -4.90
C VAL A 84 -7.16 10.65 -4.56
N LEU A 85 -7.91 10.15 -3.57
CA LEU A 85 -9.18 10.79 -3.16
C LEU A 85 -9.01 12.21 -2.62
N ASN A 86 -7.85 12.53 -2.06
CA ASN A 86 -7.53 13.88 -1.57
C ASN A 86 -6.86 14.77 -2.64
N GLY A 87 -6.86 14.37 -3.91
CA GLY A 87 -6.32 15.16 -5.01
C GLY A 87 -4.80 15.39 -5.01
N LYS A 88 -4.06 14.67 -4.14
CA LYS A 88 -2.59 14.79 -4.07
C LYS A 88 -1.88 14.10 -5.23
N THR A 89 -2.56 13.20 -5.91
CA THR A 89 -2.09 12.49 -7.10
C THR A 89 -3.28 12.01 -7.91
N SER A 90 -3.11 11.86 -9.22
CA SER A 90 -4.19 11.43 -10.11
C SER A 90 -4.52 9.94 -9.97
N LEU A 91 -3.52 9.08 -9.86
CA LEU A 91 -3.68 7.62 -9.79
C LEU A 91 -2.68 7.00 -8.80
N CYS A 92 -3.07 5.89 -8.15
CA CYS A 92 -2.13 5.04 -7.45
C CYS A 92 -1.42 4.11 -8.44
N TYR A 93 -0.23 3.63 -8.07
CA TYR A 93 0.56 2.77 -8.97
C TYR A 93 -0.08 1.39 -9.25
N HIS A 94 -1.01 0.92 -8.43
CA HIS A 94 -1.77 -0.31 -8.69
C HIS A 94 -2.78 -0.13 -9.83
N LEU A 95 -3.50 1.01 -9.86
CA LEU A 95 -4.37 1.36 -11.00
C LEU A 95 -3.57 1.49 -12.28
N ILE A 96 -2.41 2.14 -12.22
CA ILE A 96 -1.50 2.27 -13.37
C ILE A 96 -1.03 0.89 -13.83
N ALA A 97 -0.66 0.00 -12.89
CA ALA A 97 -0.21 -1.36 -13.21
C ALA A 97 -1.32 -2.18 -13.87
N GLN A 98 -2.55 -2.10 -13.39
CA GLN A 98 -3.69 -2.78 -14.00
C GLN A 98 -3.94 -2.26 -15.44
N GLY A 99 -4.03 -0.94 -15.64
CA GLY A 99 -4.25 -0.37 -16.97
C GLY A 99 -3.11 -0.69 -17.95
N LEU A 100 -1.85 -0.68 -17.48
CA LEU A 100 -0.70 -1.07 -18.30
C LEU A 100 -0.72 -2.57 -18.64
N ALA A 101 -1.06 -3.43 -17.68
CA ALA A 101 -1.16 -4.87 -17.88
C ALA A 101 -2.24 -5.20 -18.92
N GLU A 102 -3.41 -4.57 -18.83
CA GLU A 102 -4.50 -4.72 -19.78
C GLU A 102 -4.11 -4.20 -21.17
N ALA A 103 -3.50 -3.02 -21.28
CA ALA A 103 -3.06 -2.42 -22.54
C ALA A 103 -1.93 -3.20 -23.23
N THR A 104 -1.17 -4.01 -22.50
CA THR A 104 -0.07 -4.84 -23.03
C THR A 104 -0.39 -6.33 -23.11
N GLY A 105 -1.56 -6.75 -22.59
CA GLY A 105 -1.93 -8.16 -22.47
C GLY A 105 -1.10 -8.94 -21.44
N LYS A 106 -0.34 -8.25 -20.57
CA LYS A 106 0.57 -8.88 -19.61
C LYS A 106 -0.06 -9.00 -18.21
N TYR A 107 -0.92 -9.99 -18.05
CA TYR A 107 -1.56 -10.35 -16.78
C TYR A 107 -1.90 -11.84 -16.75
N LEU A 108 -2.12 -12.37 -15.56
CA LEU A 108 -2.55 -13.75 -15.36
C LEU A 108 -4.08 -13.81 -15.30
N THR A 109 -4.69 -14.71 -16.05
CA THR A 109 -6.13 -15.01 -15.99
C THR A 109 -6.36 -16.20 -15.09
N VAL A 110 -7.29 -16.06 -14.12
CA VAL A 110 -7.70 -17.12 -13.19
C VAL A 110 -9.20 -17.31 -13.30
N GLU A 111 -9.65 -18.51 -13.68
CA GLU A 111 -11.09 -18.85 -13.68
C GLU A 111 -11.54 -19.28 -12.28
N LYS A 112 -12.73 -18.85 -11.88
CA LYS A 112 -13.40 -19.21 -10.62
C LYS A 112 -14.89 -19.46 -10.83
N ASN A 113 -15.52 -20.16 -9.91
CA ASN A 113 -16.97 -20.35 -9.93
C ASN A 113 -17.68 -19.14 -9.31
N ASP A 114 -18.89 -18.85 -9.77
CA ASP A 114 -19.72 -17.78 -9.22
C ASP A 114 -20.05 -17.99 -7.74
N SER A 115 -20.11 -19.23 -7.28
CA SER A 115 -20.29 -19.58 -5.86
C SER A 115 -19.23 -18.95 -4.97
N ASP A 116 -18.01 -18.80 -5.46
CA ASP A 116 -16.86 -18.29 -4.69
C ASP A 116 -16.79 -16.75 -4.68
N TYR A 117 -17.61 -16.09 -5.51
CA TYR A 117 -17.52 -14.64 -5.73
C TYR A 117 -17.69 -13.84 -4.43
N ASN A 118 -18.71 -14.12 -3.65
CA ASN A 118 -18.99 -13.36 -2.43
C ASN A 118 -17.90 -13.53 -1.37
N GLU A 119 -17.39 -14.74 -1.21
CA GLU A 119 -16.27 -15.01 -0.32
C GLU A 119 -15.00 -14.30 -0.80
N PHE A 120 -14.68 -14.43 -2.07
CA PHE A 120 -13.53 -13.78 -2.70
C PHE A 120 -13.53 -12.26 -2.51
N ILE A 121 -14.65 -11.58 -2.82
CA ILE A 121 -14.78 -10.13 -2.63
C ILE A 121 -14.76 -9.74 -1.14
N SER A 122 -15.28 -10.60 -0.26
CA SER A 122 -15.30 -10.32 1.18
C SER A 122 -13.90 -10.15 1.77
N ILE A 123 -12.88 -10.80 1.20
CA ILE A 123 -11.47 -10.67 1.61
C ILE A 123 -11.05 -9.20 1.54
N PHE A 124 -11.28 -8.53 0.41
CA PHE A 124 -10.91 -7.12 0.22
C PHE A 124 -11.75 -6.17 1.07
N ARG A 125 -13.04 -6.46 1.24
CA ARG A 125 -13.96 -5.67 2.08
C ARG A 125 -13.68 -5.85 3.56
N ARG A 126 -13.30 -7.04 4.01
CA ARG A 126 -12.97 -7.34 5.42
C ARG A 126 -11.67 -6.62 5.82
N ILE A 127 -10.63 -6.69 4.99
CA ILE A 127 -9.37 -5.96 5.20
C ILE A 127 -9.65 -4.47 5.36
N ARG A 128 -10.60 -3.92 4.62
CA ARG A 128 -10.98 -2.51 4.68
C ARG A 128 -11.82 -2.15 5.93
N ARG A 129 -12.78 -3.01 6.33
CA ARG A 129 -13.62 -2.78 7.51
C ARG A 129 -12.89 -2.90 8.83
N LEU A 130 -11.92 -3.80 8.89
CA LEU A 130 -11.12 -3.99 10.10
C LEU A 130 -9.96 -2.99 10.17
N GLY A 131 -9.71 -2.20 9.10
CA GLY A 131 -8.38 -1.64 8.84
C GLY A 131 -7.40 -2.80 8.69
N LYS A 132 -6.22 -2.63 8.09
CA LYS A 132 -5.12 -3.55 8.40
C LYS A 132 -5.12 -3.67 9.91
N PRO A 133 -5.11 -4.88 10.52
CA PRO A 133 -4.82 -4.94 11.92
C PRO A 133 -3.53 -4.14 12.05
N ARG A 134 -3.66 -2.94 12.59
CA ARG A 134 -2.49 -2.19 13.00
C ARG A 134 -2.00 -3.00 14.19
N THR A 135 -1.23 -4.05 13.92
CA THR A 135 -0.50 -4.79 14.96
C THR A 135 0.18 -3.80 15.89
N TYR A 136 0.62 -2.70 15.31
CA TYR A 136 1.09 -1.50 15.95
C TYR A 136 0.06 -0.78 16.86
N VAL A 137 -1.25 -0.81 16.57
CA VAL A 137 -2.28 -0.17 17.45
C VAL A 137 -2.60 -1.04 18.66
N LYS A 138 -2.55 -2.37 18.51
CA LYS A 138 -2.86 -3.32 19.58
C LYS A 138 -1.86 -3.23 20.75
N TYR A 139 -0.61 -2.85 20.46
CA TYR A 139 0.49 -2.81 21.43
C TYR A 139 1.01 -1.40 21.74
N ARG A 140 0.21 -0.36 21.49
CA ARG A 140 0.70 1.02 21.64
C ARG A 140 1.24 1.35 23.04
N GLU A 141 0.50 0.98 24.06
CA GLU A 141 0.93 1.27 25.44
C GLU A 141 2.03 0.31 25.86
N ASP A 142 1.97 -0.95 25.46
CA ASP A 142 3.01 -1.95 25.74
C ASP A 142 4.35 -1.55 25.15
N ILE A 143 4.36 -1.09 23.89
CA ILE A 143 5.58 -0.58 23.25
C ILE A 143 6.11 0.65 24.00
N ARG A 144 5.25 1.58 24.42
CA ARG A 144 5.66 2.76 25.17
C ARG A 144 6.24 2.39 26.53
N ASN A 145 5.60 1.51 27.25
CA ASN A 145 6.06 1.02 28.54
C ASN A 145 7.40 0.29 28.40
N PHE A 146 7.56 -0.52 27.35
CA PHE A 146 8.84 -1.15 27.06
C PHE A 146 9.92 -0.11 26.73
N VAL A 147 9.64 0.86 25.85
CA VAL A 147 10.59 1.94 25.52
C VAL A 147 10.91 2.79 26.75
N GLU A 148 9.96 3.05 27.62
CA GLU A 148 10.18 3.71 28.89
C GLU A 148 11.17 2.94 29.77
N SER A 149 11.01 1.62 29.88
CA SER A 149 11.90 0.77 30.66
C SER A 149 13.34 0.74 30.10
N ILE A 150 13.50 0.68 28.78
CA ILE A 150 14.83 0.66 28.17
C ILE A 150 15.52 2.02 28.12
N LEU A 151 14.78 3.11 28.25
CA LEU A 151 15.32 4.48 28.32
C LEU A 151 15.52 4.96 29.77
N ALA A 152 15.16 4.16 30.76
CA ALA A 152 15.36 4.51 32.17
C ALA A 152 16.85 4.72 32.48
N GLY A 153 17.21 5.97 32.84
CA GLY A 153 18.58 6.35 33.18
C GLY A 153 19.56 6.41 32.00
N ARG A 154 19.11 6.27 30.75
CA ARG A 154 19.98 6.32 29.57
C ARG A 154 19.34 7.01 28.37
N SER A 155 20.17 7.37 27.39
CA SER A 155 19.71 7.92 26.11
C SER A 155 20.15 6.99 24.97
N MET A 156 19.29 6.82 23.96
CA MET A 156 19.54 5.93 22.83
C MET A 156 19.14 6.59 21.51
N SER A 157 19.85 6.24 20.42
CA SER A 157 19.39 6.62 19.09
C SER A 157 18.10 5.87 18.73
N ILE A 158 17.29 6.42 17.84
CA ILE A 158 16.05 5.76 17.41
C ILE A 158 16.29 4.40 16.75
N ARG A 159 17.46 4.20 16.13
CA ARG A 159 17.83 2.90 15.54
C ARG A 159 18.10 1.85 16.59
N GLU A 160 18.73 2.23 17.69
CA GLU A 160 18.96 1.34 18.83
C GLU A 160 17.64 1.00 19.51
N VAL A 161 16.81 2.00 19.82
CA VAL A 161 15.46 1.77 20.39
C VAL A 161 14.64 0.85 19.49
N HIS A 162 14.67 1.05 18.17
CA HIS A 162 13.95 0.21 17.23
C HIS A 162 14.43 -1.23 17.23
N ARG A 163 15.74 -1.46 17.32
CA ARG A 163 16.35 -2.80 17.42
C ARG A 163 15.92 -3.53 18.70
N GLU A 164 15.93 -2.84 19.83
CA GLU A 164 15.47 -3.41 21.11
C GLU A 164 13.98 -3.75 21.08
N VAL A 165 13.16 -2.88 20.49
CA VAL A 165 11.71 -3.09 20.31
C VAL A 165 11.44 -4.33 19.45
N LEU A 166 12.18 -4.52 18.35
CA LEU A 166 12.06 -5.72 17.51
C LEU A 166 12.54 -6.97 18.24
N ALA A 167 13.66 -6.88 18.98
CA ALA A 167 14.20 -7.99 19.79
C ALA A 167 13.24 -8.44 20.90
N ALA A 168 12.43 -7.52 21.43
CA ALA A 168 11.36 -7.83 22.38
C ALA A 168 10.10 -8.43 21.76
N GLY A 169 10.09 -8.66 20.43
CA GLY A 169 8.97 -9.28 19.71
C GLY A 169 7.87 -8.30 19.27
N PHE A 170 8.09 -7.00 19.39
CA PHE A 170 7.13 -6.01 18.88
C PHE A 170 7.35 -5.74 17.39
N GLU A 171 6.29 -5.65 16.63
CA GLU A 171 6.36 -5.31 15.20
C GLU A 171 6.24 -3.80 15.00
N VAL A 172 7.34 -3.14 14.62
CA VAL A 172 7.38 -1.73 14.23
C VAL A 172 8.04 -1.60 12.88
N PRO A 173 7.37 -0.99 11.89
CA PRO A 173 7.80 -1.04 10.48
C PRO A 173 9.21 -0.49 10.21
N ASN A 174 9.59 0.59 10.88
CA ASN A 174 10.89 1.23 10.71
C ASN A 174 11.16 2.25 11.84
N PRO A 175 12.43 2.67 12.01
CA PRO A 175 12.81 3.65 13.05
C PRO A 175 12.04 4.98 12.97
N LYS A 176 11.75 5.48 11.77
CA LYS A 176 11.01 6.74 11.59
C LYS A 176 9.58 6.66 12.11
N SER A 177 8.92 5.54 11.88
CA SER A 177 7.57 5.27 12.41
C SER A 177 7.58 5.21 13.94
N LEU A 178 8.60 4.58 14.54
CA LEU A 178 8.79 4.55 15.98
C LEU A 178 9.04 5.95 16.54
N ALA A 179 9.91 6.74 15.90
CA ALA A 179 10.19 8.11 16.31
C ALA A 179 8.92 8.96 16.35
N ASN A 180 8.12 8.93 15.27
CA ASN A 180 6.84 9.65 15.23
C ASN A 180 5.87 9.17 16.31
N PHE A 181 5.87 7.88 16.61
CA PHE A 181 5.02 7.29 17.63
C PHE A 181 5.42 7.75 19.05
N LEU A 182 6.70 7.82 19.35
CA LEU A 182 7.22 8.29 20.63
C LEU A 182 7.02 9.81 20.79
N ALA A 183 7.26 10.60 19.71
CA ALA A 183 7.04 12.04 19.71
C ALA A 183 5.57 12.42 19.99
N ASN A 184 4.63 11.57 19.55
CA ASN A 184 3.20 11.76 19.77
C ASN A 184 2.67 10.95 20.98
N ASP A 185 3.50 10.67 21.98
CA ASP A 185 3.04 10.05 23.21
C ASP A 185 2.07 10.96 23.98
N PRO A 186 0.84 10.51 24.27
CA PRO A 186 -0.14 11.32 25.02
C PRO A 186 0.35 11.74 26.40
N LYS A 187 1.16 10.92 27.06
CA LYS A 187 1.76 11.19 28.36
C LYS A 187 3.04 12.04 28.28
N LYS A 188 3.50 12.37 27.04
CA LYS A 188 4.70 13.16 26.75
C LYS A 188 5.96 12.68 27.51
N ARG A 189 6.12 11.36 27.67
CA ARG A 189 7.23 10.73 28.40
C ARG A 189 8.58 10.85 27.71
N PHE A 190 8.60 10.99 26.39
CA PHE A 190 9.79 10.90 25.56
C PHE A 190 10.18 12.23 24.96
N ILE A 191 11.49 12.49 24.91
CA ILE A 191 12.06 13.66 24.23
C ILE A 191 13.28 13.24 23.40
N CYS A 192 13.45 13.87 22.25
CA CYS A 192 14.62 13.68 21.40
C CYS A 192 15.49 14.93 21.44
N GLU A 193 16.71 14.80 21.94
CA GLU A 193 17.71 15.87 21.95
C GLU A 193 18.98 15.39 21.25
N LYS A 194 19.49 16.20 20.32
CA LYS A 194 20.69 15.89 19.53
C LYS A 194 20.68 14.49 18.90
N GLY A 195 19.49 14.01 18.46
CA GLY A 195 19.31 12.70 17.86
C GLY A 195 19.20 11.52 18.84
N LEU A 196 19.26 11.77 20.13
CA LEU A 196 19.11 10.76 21.18
C LEU A 196 17.75 10.90 21.86
N TRP A 197 17.09 9.79 22.07
CA TRP A 197 15.83 9.68 22.80
C TRP A 197 16.10 9.38 24.26
N LYS A 198 15.41 10.06 25.14
CA LYS A 198 15.45 9.88 26.59
C LYS A 198 14.08 10.13 27.21
N LEU A 199 13.92 9.72 28.45
CA LEU A 199 12.74 10.09 29.22
C LEU A 199 12.77 11.59 29.56
N LYS A 200 11.61 12.19 29.49
CA LYS A 200 11.41 13.56 29.97
C LYS A 200 11.26 13.49 31.49
N ILE A 201 12.17 14.14 32.20
CA ILE A 201 12.14 14.33 33.66
C ILE A 201 11.06 15.36 34.00
#